data_693a8d33fb8cda1e19a90c6d65ca9897
#
_entry.id   693a8d33fb8cda1e19a90c6d65ca9897
#
_cell.length_a   1.000
_cell.length_b   1.000
_cell.length_c   1.000
_cell.angle_alpha   90.00
_cell.angle_beta   90.00
_cell.angle_gamma   90.00
#
_symmetry.space_group_name_H-M   'P 1'
#
loop_
_entity.id
_entity.type
_entity.pdbx_description
1 polymer ?
#
loop_
_entity_poly.entity_id
_entity_poly.type
_entity_poly.pdbx_seq_one_letter_code
_entity_poly.pdbx_strand_id
1 'polypeptide(L)'
;VLMGLTRQLSPFRSPSAQQEQQALATLEQLGVVHLTYRDFAELSGGEQQLVLIARALCQQADILVMDEPTSSLDYGNQLRVLRCVHDLSRQGYTVVLSTHDPQHALRFSDRVLALSGGAVAAFGATKEVLTAELLRRLYGVDAALLDTAYGPAIVPKGGEDRVPLDG
;
A
#
# COMPACT_ATOMS: atom_id res chain seq x y z
N VAL A 1 -12.70 -6.36 11.74
CA VAL A 1 -11.41 -6.41 12.45
C VAL A 1 -11.34 -7.62 13.38
N LEU A 2 -12.35 -7.87 14.24
CA LEU A 2 -12.39 -9.03 15.14
C LEU A 2 -12.14 -10.39 14.46
N MET A 3 -12.50 -10.53 13.18
CA MET A 3 -12.17 -11.74 12.41
C MET A 3 -10.64 -11.95 12.23
N GLY A 4 -9.80 -10.95 12.44
CA GLY A 4 -8.34 -11.11 12.50
C GLY A 4 -7.91 -11.94 13.71
N LEU A 5 -8.71 -11.98 14.76
CA LEU A 5 -8.45 -12.72 16.00
C LEU A 5 -8.96 -14.17 15.97
N THR A 6 -9.36 -14.71 14.80
CA THR A 6 -9.96 -16.05 14.66
C THR A 6 -9.12 -17.18 15.27
N ARG A 7 -7.80 -17.06 15.31
CA ARG A 7 -6.93 -18.01 16.01
C ARG A 7 -7.13 -18.05 17.52
N GLN A 8 -7.67 -16.96 18.08
CA GLN A 8 -7.91 -16.77 19.51
C GLN A 8 -9.40 -16.82 19.86
N LEU A 9 -10.29 -16.82 18.84
CA LEU A 9 -11.73 -16.91 19.01
C LEU A 9 -12.17 -18.37 18.98
N SER A 10 -12.90 -18.79 20.02
CA SER A 10 -13.64 -20.06 19.95
C SER A 10 -14.84 -19.90 18.99
N PRO A 11 -15.15 -20.88 18.11
CA PRO A 11 -16.23 -20.78 17.12
C PRO A 11 -17.62 -20.48 17.70
N PHE A 12 -17.80 -20.70 19.01
CA PHE A 12 -19.09 -20.60 19.71
C PHE A 12 -19.11 -19.56 20.85
N ARG A 13 -18.08 -18.70 20.94
CA ARG A 13 -18.01 -17.66 21.99
C ARG A 13 -17.94 -16.29 21.36
N SER A 14 -18.66 -15.33 21.93
CA SER A 14 -18.49 -13.92 21.65
C SER A 14 -17.05 -13.49 21.98
N PRO A 15 -16.49 -12.49 21.26
CA PRO A 15 -15.19 -11.92 21.59
C PRO A 15 -15.14 -11.49 23.06
N SER A 16 -13.99 -11.67 23.70
CA SER A 16 -13.77 -11.16 25.05
C SER A 16 -13.57 -9.65 25.03
N ALA A 17 -13.78 -8.98 26.16
CA ALA A 17 -13.52 -7.55 26.32
C ALA A 17 -12.07 -7.16 25.92
N GLN A 18 -11.10 -8.03 26.22
CA GLN A 18 -9.70 -7.82 25.83
C GLN A 18 -9.50 -7.86 24.31
N GLN A 19 -10.18 -8.76 23.62
CA GLN A 19 -10.14 -8.88 22.15
C GLN A 19 -10.81 -7.68 21.46
N GLU A 20 -11.92 -7.21 22.03
CA GLU A 20 -12.58 -5.99 21.56
C GLU A 20 -11.69 -4.77 21.76
N GLN A 21 -11.05 -4.64 22.89
CA GLN A 21 -10.12 -3.56 23.19
C GLN A 21 -8.91 -3.58 22.24
N GLN A 22 -8.34 -4.76 21.93
CA GLN A 22 -7.26 -4.91 20.97
C GLN A 22 -7.71 -4.48 19.57
N ALA A 23 -8.89 -4.86 19.13
CA ALA A 23 -9.44 -4.45 17.83
C ALA A 23 -9.65 -2.94 17.75
N LEU A 24 -10.18 -2.32 18.82
CA LEU A 24 -10.36 -0.87 18.89
C LEU A 24 -9.02 -0.12 18.86
N ALA A 25 -8.03 -0.55 19.64
CA ALA A 25 -6.70 0.04 19.63
C ALA A 25 -6.05 -0.02 18.24
N THR A 26 -6.25 -1.11 17.49
CA THR A 26 -5.74 -1.24 16.12
C THR A 26 -6.46 -0.29 15.15
N LEU A 27 -7.77 -0.11 15.30
CA LEU A 27 -8.53 0.87 14.49
C LEU A 27 -8.10 2.31 14.81
N GLU A 28 -7.80 2.60 16.07
CA GLU A 28 -7.29 3.91 16.50
C GLU A 28 -5.90 4.18 15.93
N GLN A 29 -5.00 3.19 15.98
CA GLN A 29 -3.65 3.26 15.38
C GLN A 29 -3.71 3.65 13.90
N LEU A 30 -4.71 3.18 13.16
CA LEU A 30 -4.92 3.48 11.74
C LEU A 30 -5.81 4.71 11.49
N GLY A 31 -6.27 5.41 12.54
CA GLY A 31 -7.12 6.59 12.44
C GLY A 31 -8.53 6.31 11.93
N VAL A 32 -9.04 5.08 12.10
CA VAL A 32 -10.36 4.65 11.60
C VAL A 32 -11.28 4.11 12.71
N VAL A 33 -11.03 4.44 13.96
CA VAL A 33 -11.86 4.03 15.10
C VAL A 33 -13.32 4.50 14.96
N HIS A 34 -13.56 5.63 14.30
CA HIS A 34 -14.90 6.16 14.03
C HIS A 34 -15.76 5.24 13.14
N LEU A 35 -15.15 4.24 12.50
CA LEU A 35 -15.83 3.25 11.66
C LEU A 35 -16.24 1.99 12.43
N THR A 36 -16.01 1.92 13.75
CA THR A 36 -16.19 0.69 14.58
C THR A 36 -17.54 0.02 14.39
N TYR A 37 -18.62 0.82 14.30
CA TYR A 37 -19.99 0.32 14.20
C TYR A 37 -20.62 0.52 12.81
N ARG A 38 -19.81 0.88 11.80
CA ARG A 38 -20.28 1.00 10.42
C ARG A 38 -20.28 -0.37 9.74
N ASP A 39 -21.24 -0.58 8.86
CA ASP A 39 -21.21 -1.74 7.99
C ASP A 39 -20.03 -1.63 7.02
N PHE A 40 -19.26 -2.72 6.88
CA PHE A 40 -18.10 -2.74 5.99
C PHE A 40 -18.48 -2.46 4.54
N ALA A 41 -19.66 -2.89 4.10
CA ALA A 41 -20.16 -2.67 2.74
C ALA A 41 -20.50 -1.21 2.44
N GLU A 42 -20.74 -0.40 3.46
CA GLU A 42 -21.04 1.04 3.34
C GLU A 42 -19.79 1.93 3.38
N LEU A 43 -18.61 1.34 3.65
CA LEU A 43 -17.36 2.07 3.72
C LEU A 43 -16.84 2.40 2.31
N SER A 44 -16.18 3.56 2.17
CA SER A 44 -15.42 3.86 0.96
C SER A 44 -14.29 2.85 0.75
N GLY A 45 -13.83 2.68 -0.49
CA GLY A 45 -12.75 1.73 -0.80
C GLY A 45 -11.49 1.95 0.05
N GLY A 46 -11.10 3.20 0.30
CA GLY A 46 -9.96 3.52 1.17
C GLY A 46 -10.18 3.14 2.62
N GLU A 47 -11.40 3.36 3.15
CA GLU A 47 -11.76 2.94 4.50
C GLU A 47 -11.80 1.41 4.62
N GLN A 48 -12.35 0.72 3.63
CA GLN A 48 -12.34 -0.74 3.56
C GLN A 48 -10.91 -1.27 3.60
N GLN A 49 -9.99 -0.68 2.83
CA GLN A 49 -8.60 -1.09 2.80
C GLN A 49 -7.91 -0.90 4.15
N LEU A 50 -8.13 0.23 4.83
CA LEU A 50 -7.59 0.46 6.17
C LEU A 50 -8.16 -0.52 7.21
N VAL A 51 -9.44 -0.87 7.11
CA VAL A 51 -10.08 -1.89 7.97
C VAL A 51 -9.50 -3.28 7.70
N LEU A 52 -9.17 -3.62 6.44
CA LEU A 52 -8.48 -4.88 6.11
C LEU A 52 -7.06 -4.92 6.67
N ILE A 53 -6.33 -3.81 6.63
CA ILE A 53 -5.01 -3.68 7.27
C ILE A 53 -5.15 -3.84 8.80
N ALA A 54 -6.14 -3.18 9.43
CA ALA A 54 -6.43 -3.35 10.85
C ALA A 54 -6.71 -4.81 11.21
N ARG A 55 -7.46 -5.51 10.38
CA ARG A 55 -7.73 -6.94 10.56
C ARG A 55 -6.44 -7.77 10.51
N ALA A 56 -5.52 -7.47 9.59
CA ALA A 56 -4.25 -8.16 9.50
C ALA A 56 -3.35 -7.88 10.72
N LEU A 57 -3.29 -6.64 11.19
CA LEU A 57 -2.53 -6.26 12.38
C LEU A 57 -3.04 -6.97 13.65
N CYS A 58 -4.35 -7.17 13.78
CA CYS A 58 -4.94 -7.93 14.89
C CYS A 58 -4.45 -9.39 14.95
N GLN A 59 -3.92 -9.93 13.86
CA GLN A 59 -3.31 -11.27 13.85
C GLN A 59 -1.94 -11.30 14.52
N GLN A 60 -1.41 -10.16 14.94
CA GLN A 60 -0.08 -10.01 15.52
C GLN A 60 1.03 -10.58 14.61
N ALA A 61 0.87 -10.42 13.30
CA ALA A 61 1.87 -10.81 12.33
C ALA A 61 2.93 -9.73 12.19
N ASP A 62 4.21 -10.13 12.21
CA ASP A 62 5.33 -9.21 11.98
C ASP A 62 5.48 -8.83 10.51
N ILE A 63 4.89 -9.62 9.61
CA ILE A 63 4.98 -9.47 8.16
C ILE A 63 3.58 -9.28 7.58
N LEU A 64 3.38 -8.19 6.88
CA LEU A 64 2.17 -7.88 6.13
C LEU A 64 2.44 -8.05 4.63
N VAL A 65 1.64 -8.90 3.97
CA VAL A 65 1.73 -9.09 2.51
C VAL A 65 0.43 -8.58 1.89
N MET A 66 0.55 -7.67 0.93
CA MET A 66 -0.59 -7.04 0.26
C MET A 66 -0.40 -7.09 -1.25
N ASP A 67 -1.44 -7.50 -1.95
CA ASP A 67 -1.47 -7.54 -3.40
C ASP A 67 -2.27 -6.34 -3.92
N GLU A 68 -1.58 -5.45 -4.63
CA GLU A 68 -2.11 -4.21 -5.22
C GLU A 68 -3.10 -3.43 -4.31
N PRO A 69 -2.71 -3.07 -3.06
CA PRO A 69 -3.65 -2.55 -2.07
C PRO A 69 -4.30 -1.20 -2.45
N THR A 70 -3.88 -0.59 -3.54
CA THR A 70 -4.33 0.74 -3.98
C THR A 70 -4.96 0.77 -5.37
N SER A 71 -5.02 -0.36 -6.10
CA SER A 71 -5.40 -0.40 -7.52
C SER A 71 -6.83 0.10 -7.83
N SER A 72 -7.76 -0.07 -6.89
CA SER A 72 -9.17 0.34 -7.05
C SER A 72 -9.51 1.65 -6.35
N LEU A 73 -8.52 2.38 -5.82
CA LEU A 73 -8.72 3.59 -5.03
C LEU A 73 -8.49 4.85 -5.86
N ASP A 74 -9.22 5.92 -5.53
CA ASP A 74 -8.89 7.27 -6.01
C ASP A 74 -7.53 7.74 -5.43
N TYR A 75 -6.95 8.74 -6.06
CA TYR A 75 -5.61 9.23 -5.74
C TYR A 75 -5.43 9.62 -4.27
N GLY A 76 -6.43 10.25 -3.65
CA GLY A 76 -6.36 10.67 -2.24
C GLY A 76 -6.31 9.46 -1.30
N ASN A 77 -7.17 8.48 -1.54
CA ASN A 77 -7.21 7.24 -0.78
C ASN A 77 -5.97 6.36 -1.01
N GLN A 78 -5.42 6.32 -2.24
CA GLN A 78 -4.14 5.67 -2.51
C GLN A 78 -3.03 6.21 -1.61
N LEU A 79 -2.86 7.53 -1.57
CA LEU A 79 -1.83 8.16 -0.74
C LEU A 79 -2.06 7.94 0.75
N ARG A 80 -3.32 7.92 1.20
CA ARG A 80 -3.66 7.64 2.60
C ARG A 80 -3.24 6.22 3.00
N VAL A 81 -3.57 5.22 2.18
CA VAL A 81 -3.19 3.82 2.42
C VAL A 81 -1.68 3.64 2.38
N LEU A 82 -0.99 4.21 1.38
CA LEU A 82 0.47 4.09 1.26
C LEU A 82 1.22 4.75 2.43
N ARG A 83 0.75 5.91 2.91
CA ARG A 83 1.32 6.54 4.11
C ARG A 83 1.11 5.66 5.34
N CYS A 84 -0.08 5.12 5.54
CA CYS A 84 -0.37 4.20 6.63
C CYS A 84 0.60 3.00 6.61
N VAL A 85 0.79 2.38 5.45
CA VAL A 85 1.70 1.25 5.24
C VAL A 85 3.16 1.63 5.53
N HIS A 86 3.58 2.80 5.06
CA HIS A 86 4.92 3.33 5.34
C HIS A 86 5.13 3.57 6.84
N ASP A 87 4.15 4.16 7.54
CA ASP A 87 4.23 4.40 8.98
C ASP A 87 4.31 3.09 9.77
N LEU A 88 3.58 2.05 9.35
CA LEU A 88 3.70 0.71 9.93
C LEU A 88 5.12 0.13 9.78
N SER A 89 5.76 0.33 8.62
CA SER A 89 7.15 -0.13 8.44
C SER A 89 8.12 0.59 9.40
N ARG A 90 7.88 1.86 9.72
CA ARG A 90 8.67 2.62 10.71
C ARG A 90 8.40 2.19 12.15
N GLN A 91 7.28 1.54 12.41
CA GLN A 91 6.93 0.94 13.70
C GLN A 91 7.48 -0.49 13.88
N GLY A 92 8.22 -1.03 12.90
CA GLY A 92 8.89 -2.32 12.98
C GLY A 92 8.20 -3.45 12.22
N TYR A 93 7.06 -3.21 11.56
CA TYR A 93 6.44 -4.22 10.69
C TYR A 93 7.26 -4.37 9.40
N THR A 94 7.40 -5.61 8.94
CA THR A 94 7.88 -5.87 7.58
C THR A 94 6.69 -5.86 6.64
N VAL A 95 6.70 -4.94 5.66
CA VAL A 95 5.61 -4.84 4.69
C VAL A 95 6.09 -5.20 3.30
N VAL A 96 5.40 -6.14 2.66
CA VAL A 96 5.60 -6.51 1.26
C VAL A 96 4.32 -6.19 0.51
N LEU A 97 4.40 -5.33 -0.49
CA LEU A 97 3.26 -5.03 -1.35
C LEU A 97 3.61 -5.13 -2.83
N SER A 98 2.67 -5.60 -3.64
CA SER A 98 2.78 -5.48 -5.08
C SER A 98 2.18 -4.16 -5.56
N THR A 99 2.75 -3.59 -6.62
CA THR A 99 2.22 -2.41 -7.29
C THR A 99 2.69 -2.39 -8.74
N HIS A 100 1.89 -1.86 -9.64
CA HIS A 100 2.27 -1.54 -11.01
C HIS A 100 2.64 -0.05 -11.18
N ASP A 101 2.51 0.76 -10.12
CA ASP A 101 2.86 2.17 -10.14
C ASP A 101 4.29 2.39 -9.59
N PRO A 102 5.27 2.72 -10.46
CA PRO A 102 6.64 2.94 -10.03
C PRO A 102 6.79 4.20 -9.15
N GLN A 103 5.87 5.16 -9.23
CA GLN A 103 5.86 6.34 -8.36
C GLN A 103 5.55 5.97 -6.91
N HIS A 104 4.65 5.01 -6.70
CA HIS A 104 4.37 4.48 -5.37
C HIS A 104 5.59 3.77 -4.79
N ALA A 105 6.24 2.91 -5.58
CA ALA A 105 7.48 2.25 -5.17
C ALA A 105 8.57 3.27 -4.84
N LEU A 106 8.78 4.29 -5.68
CA LEU A 106 9.81 5.32 -5.49
C LEU A 106 9.62 6.11 -4.19
N ARG A 107 8.38 6.39 -3.79
CA ARG A 107 8.08 7.27 -2.66
C ARG A 107 7.92 6.54 -1.33
N PHE A 108 7.46 5.30 -1.35
CA PHE A 108 6.97 4.62 -0.14
C PHE A 108 7.71 3.31 0.17
N SER A 109 8.64 2.85 -0.69
CA SER A 109 9.35 1.60 -0.47
C SER A 109 10.83 1.82 -0.18
N ASP A 110 11.38 1.11 0.80
CA ASP A 110 12.83 1.11 1.07
C ASP A 110 13.57 0.24 0.04
N ARG A 111 12.94 -0.84 -0.40
CA ARG A 111 13.51 -1.79 -1.37
C ARG A 111 12.49 -2.16 -2.44
N VAL A 112 12.98 -2.46 -3.62
CA VAL A 112 12.16 -2.88 -4.77
C VAL A 112 12.65 -4.21 -5.30
N LEU A 113 11.72 -5.12 -5.55
CA LEU A 113 11.89 -6.30 -6.37
C LEU A 113 11.11 -6.09 -7.66
N ALA A 114 11.81 -5.87 -8.76
CA ALA A 114 11.19 -5.70 -10.08
C ALA A 114 11.11 -7.04 -10.81
N LEU A 115 9.93 -7.36 -11.33
CA LEU A 115 9.66 -8.59 -12.08
C LEU A 115 9.34 -8.25 -13.54
N SER A 116 9.87 -9.00 -14.48
CA SER A 116 9.57 -8.86 -15.90
C SER A 116 9.73 -10.21 -16.59
N GLY A 117 8.77 -10.59 -17.43
CA GLY A 117 8.81 -11.85 -18.17
C GLY A 117 8.94 -13.11 -17.28
N GLY A 118 8.36 -13.08 -16.07
CA GLY A 118 8.44 -14.18 -15.12
C GLY A 118 9.79 -14.32 -14.38
N ALA A 119 10.70 -13.36 -14.54
CA ALA A 119 12.01 -13.35 -13.90
C ALA A 119 12.26 -12.08 -13.08
N VAL A 120 13.22 -12.16 -12.15
CA VAL A 120 13.70 -10.97 -11.41
C VAL A 120 14.52 -10.10 -12.36
N ALA A 121 14.00 -8.89 -12.64
CA ALA A 121 14.67 -7.90 -13.45
C ALA A 121 15.70 -7.08 -12.64
N ALA A 122 15.35 -6.76 -11.36
CA ALA A 122 16.21 -6.05 -10.43
C ALA A 122 15.74 -6.27 -8.99
N PHE A 123 16.66 -6.17 -8.02
CA PHE A 123 16.37 -6.22 -6.59
C PHE A 123 17.40 -5.40 -5.80
N GLY A 124 16.93 -4.52 -4.92
CA GLY A 124 17.83 -3.72 -4.07
C GLY A 124 17.14 -2.53 -3.44
N ALA A 125 17.95 -1.58 -2.94
CA ALA A 125 17.45 -0.32 -2.40
C ALA A 125 16.73 0.48 -3.50
N THR A 126 15.59 1.06 -3.19
CA THR A 126 14.74 1.74 -4.18
C THR A 126 15.50 2.80 -4.97
N LYS A 127 16.30 3.63 -4.31
CA LYS A 127 17.06 4.70 -4.95
C LYS A 127 18.17 4.21 -5.89
N GLU A 128 18.67 2.99 -5.67
CA GLU A 128 19.73 2.40 -6.49
C GLU A 128 19.17 1.64 -7.68
N VAL A 129 18.05 0.98 -7.48
CA VAL A 129 17.47 0.03 -8.45
C VAL A 129 16.48 0.71 -9.38
N LEU A 130 15.64 1.63 -8.85
CA LEU A 130 14.61 2.30 -9.64
C LEU A 130 15.23 3.45 -10.44
N THR A 131 15.73 3.12 -11.64
CA THR A 131 16.41 4.03 -12.56
C THR A 131 15.60 4.27 -13.82
N ALA A 132 15.92 5.32 -14.59
CA ALA A 132 15.31 5.57 -15.89
C ALA A 132 15.46 4.38 -16.85
N GLU A 133 16.60 3.68 -16.80
CA GLU A 133 16.84 2.49 -17.60
C GLU A 133 15.92 1.33 -17.21
N LEU A 134 15.73 1.09 -15.89
CA LEU A 134 14.80 0.07 -15.43
C LEU A 134 13.36 0.41 -15.83
N LEU A 135 12.94 1.67 -15.72
CA LEU A 135 11.60 2.11 -16.15
C LEU A 135 11.38 1.89 -17.65
N ARG A 136 12.38 2.21 -18.47
CA ARG A 136 12.31 1.95 -19.91
C ARG A 136 12.19 0.45 -20.20
N ARG A 137 12.95 -0.38 -19.49
CA ARG A 137 12.91 -1.85 -19.65
C ARG A 137 11.58 -2.46 -19.22
N LEU A 138 10.98 -1.97 -18.12
CA LEU A 138 9.74 -2.53 -17.57
C LEU A 138 8.49 -2.03 -18.30
N TYR A 139 8.45 -0.74 -18.62
CA TYR A 139 7.25 -0.05 -19.09
C TYR A 139 7.37 0.49 -20.53
N GLY A 140 8.56 0.44 -21.14
CA GLY A 140 8.77 1.01 -22.46
C GLY A 140 8.76 2.55 -22.50
N VAL A 141 8.86 3.22 -21.35
CA VAL A 141 8.70 4.67 -21.19
C VAL A 141 10.04 5.31 -20.85
N ASP A 142 10.43 6.33 -21.62
CA ASP A 142 11.52 7.22 -21.23
C ASP A 142 11.04 8.19 -20.16
N ALA A 143 11.69 8.18 -19.01
CA ALA A 143 11.33 9.03 -17.87
C ALA A 143 12.59 9.61 -17.20
N ALA A 144 12.44 10.75 -16.56
CA ALA A 144 13.42 11.31 -15.64
C ALA A 144 12.98 11.07 -14.20
N LEU A 145 13.94 10.75 -13.32
CA LEU A 145 13.72 10.76 -11.87
C LEU A 145 14.25 12.09 -11.34
N LEU A 146 13.40 12.85 -10.69
CA LEU A 146 13.70 14.18 -10.19
C LEU A 146 13.46 14.24 -8.68
N ASP A 147 14.37 14.89 -7.96
CA ASP A 147 14.12 15.28 -6.59
C ASP A 147 13.37 16.62 -6.60
N THR A 148 12.22 16.66 -5.92
CA THR A 148 11.38 17.85 -5.83
C THR A 148 11.24 18.28 -4.37
N ALA A 149 10.73 19.50 -4.13
CA ALA A 149 10.41 19.97 -2.78
C ALA A 149 9.39 19.08 -2.05
N TYR A 150 8.64 18.25 -2.78
CA TYR A 150 7.63 17.33 -2.25
C TYR A 150 8.07 15.86 -2.28
N GLY A 151 9.36 15.59 -2.51
CA GLY A 151 9.98 14.28 -2.61
C GLY A 151 10.26 13.83 -4.05
N PRO A 152 10.76 12.61 -4.24
CA PRO A 152 11.15 12.12 -5.55
C PRO A 152 9.93 11.92 -6.47
N ALA A 153 10.12 12.22 -7.76
CA ALA A 153 9.09 12.12 -8.78
C ALA A 153 9.63 11.48 -10.06
N ILE A 154 8.78 10.67 -10.69
CA ILE A 154 9.01 10.14 -12.03
C ILE A 154 8.27 11.03 -13.02
N VAL A 155 9.01 11.63 -13.93
CA VAL A 155 8.46 12.50 -14.97
C VAL A 155 8.70 11.84 -16.33
N PRO A 156 7.65 11.32 -16.99
CA PRO A 156 7.78 10.81 -18.35
C PRO A 156 8.28 11.91 -19.27
N LYS A 157 9.22 11.60 -20.15
CA LYS A 157 9.58 12.50 -21.25
C LYS A 157 8.38 12.59 -22.18
N GLY A 158 7.89 13.80 -22.42
CA GLY A 158 6.80 14.03 -23.36
C GLY A 158 7.19 13.47 -24.71
N GLY A 159 6.40 12.55 -25.23
CA GLY A 159 6.53 12.11 -26.61
C GLY A 159 6.25 13.31 -27.53
N GLU A 160 6.98 13.42 -28.63
CA GLU A 160 6.68 14.39 -29.70
C GLU A 160 5.32 14.09 -30.37
N ASP A 161 4.72 12.95 -30.07
CA ASP A 161 3.38 12.59 -30.49
C ASP A 161 2.33 13.30 -29.61
N ARG A 162 2.11 14.57 -29.94
CA ARG A 162 0.85 15.22 -29.58
C ARG A 162 -0.26 14.45 -30.31
N VAL A 163 -0.91 13.51 -29.62
CA VAL A 163 -2.24 13.09 -30.04
C VAL A 163 -3.09 14.36 -29.98
N PRO A 164 -3.63 14.87 -31.11
CA PRO A 164 -4.53 16.00 -31.07
C PRO A 164 -5.70 15.61 -30.17
N LEU A 165 -5.94 16.38 -29.13
CA LEU A 165 -7.18 16.32 -28.37
C LEU A 165 -8.26 16.96 -29.25
N ASP A 166 -8.65 16.27 -30.31
CA ASP A 166 -9.80 16.65 -31.11
C ASP A 166 -11.04 16.42 -30.25
N GLY A 167 -11.76 17.54 -30.06
CA GLY A 167 -12.83 17.89 -29.17
C GLY A 167 -14.14 17.07 -29.13
#